data_ec32586adad00423fe2e1b1bab80cace
#
_entry.id   ec32586adad00423fe2e1b1bab80cace
#
_cell.length_a   1.000
_cell.length_b   1.000
_cell.length_c   1.000
_cell.angle_alpha   90.00
_cell.angle_beta   90.00
_cell.angle_gamma   90.00
#
_symmetry.space_group_name_H-M   'P 1'
#
loop_
_entity.id
_entity.type
_entity.pdbx_description
1 polymer ?
#
loop_
_entity_poly.entity_id
_entity_poly.type
_entity_poly.pdbx_seq_one_letter_code
_entity_poly.pdbx_strand_id
1 'polypeptide(L)'
;EWTKSSFWAPEWYQHKGKVYVYYTARKQSDNISCIGVAVADSPTGKFKDYGPVVEFGKEAIDAFILEDKGKLYISWKAYGLDNQPIELLACKLTDDGLRLDGKPFSLLRDDERQGMEGQHWFKKDGYYYIIYSVRGCCGPQSDYAVSVARSKKLEGPYEKYQGNPILHGSKEVLSIGHGTITTTPDGRMYYLCHAYQPGSGFYQGRQPYLQEVRMGEDHWPHFVTGEYASRTQPMPFAESAQVPVFDFSDDFTGATLRPEWSWNYPYTDVKLSLIHI
;
A
#
# COMPACT_ATOMS: atom_id res chain seq x y z
N GLU A 1 2.17 10.20 23.07
CA GLU A 1 2.32 9.84 21.64
C GLU A 1 3.69 9.25 21.39
N TRP A 2 3.73 8.11 20.68
CA TRP A 2 5.00 7.43 20.38
C TRP A 2 5.57 7.84 19.01
N THR A 3 4.74 8.44 18.14
CA THR A 3 5.06 8.82 16.76
C THR A 3 5.64 10.21 16.68
N LYS A 4 6.57 10.42 15.76
CA LYS A 4 7.19 11.70 15.46
C LYS A 4 6.82 12.23 14.07
N SER A 5 6.93 11.39 13.06
CA SER A 5 6.81 11.77 11.64
C SER A 5 6.67 10.56 10.73
N SER A 6 6.68 10.79 9.42
CA SER A 6 6.77 9.74 8.40
C SER A 6 5.62 8.75 8.48
N PHE A 7 4.39 9.29 8.51
CA PHE A 7 3.19 8.46 8.38
C PHE A 7 3.06 8.03 6.93
N TRP A 8 3.46 6.76 6.66
CA TRP A 8 3.50 6.19 5.32
C TRP A 8 2.64 4.95 5.23
N ALA A 9 2.24 4.63 3.99
CA ALA A 9 1.66 3.39 3.53
C ALA A 9 0.72 2.71 4.53
N PRO A 10 -0.47 3.30 4.79
CA PRO A 10 -1.45 2.65 5.63
C PRO A 10 -2.06 1.44 4.91
N GLU A 11 -2.12 0.32 5.63
CA GLU A 11 -2.85 -0.88 5.24
C GLU A 11 -4.16 -0.96 6.01
N TRP A 12 -5.25 -1.03 5.27
CA TRP A 12 -6.61 -1.16 5.80
C TRP A 12 -7.04 -2.62 5.86
N TYR A 13 -7.50 -3.07 7.01
CA TYR A 13 -7.97 -4.44 7.15
C TYR A 13 -9.23 -4.53 8.04
N GLN A 14 -10.19 -5.36 7.63
CA GLN A 14 -11.38 -5.64 8.43
C GLN A 14 -11.26 -7.01 9.09
N HIS A 15 -11.43 -7.06 10.41
CA HIS A 15 -11.35 -8.29 11.17
C HIS A 15 -12.33 -8.28 12.35
N LYS A 16 -13.11 -9.35 12.47
CA LYS A 16 -14.09 -9.53 13.58
C LYS A 16 -15.00 -8.31 13.82
N GLY A 17 -15.49 -7.72 12.72
CA GLY A 17 -16.39 -6.58 12.77
C GLY A 17 -15.74 -5.23 13.10
N LYS A 18 -14.42 -5.18 13.21
CA LYS A 18 -13.63 -3.96 13.44
C LYS A 18 -12.79 -3.60 12.22
N VAL A 19 -12.37 -2.37 12.18
CA VAL A 19 -11.48 -1.83 11.16
C VAL A 19 -10.12 -1.55 11.78
N TYR A 20 -9.09 -2.08 11.16
CA TYR A 20 -7.70 -1.91 11.53
C TYR A 20 -7.00 -1.06 10.46
N VAL A 21 -6.15 -0.15 10.89
CA VAL A 21 -5.20 0.57 10.04
C VAL A 21 -3.82 0.31 10.58
N TYR A 22 -3.02 -0.46 9.85
CA TYR A 22 -1.61 -0.62 10.12
C TYR A 22 -0.87 0.46 9.34
N TYR A 23 0.04 1.16 9.97
CA TYR A 23 0.69 2.32 9.36
C TYR A 23 2.16 2.41 9.76
N THR A 24 2.98 2.86 8.84
CA THR A 24 4.38 3.21 9.16
C THR A 24 4.42 4.54 9.89
N ALA A 25 5.26 4.63 10.92
CA ALA A 25 5.63 5.91 11.53
C ALA A 25 7.04 5.83 12.13
N ARG A 26 7.72 6.97 12.23
CA ARG A 26 8.98 7.07 12.98
C ARG A 26 8.70 7.33 14.45
N LYS A 27 9.42 6.60 15.30
CA LYS A 27 9.32 6.73 16.75
C LYS A 27 9.98 8.03 17.23
N GLN A 28 9.43 8.61 18.30
CA GLN A 28 10.05 9.78 18.95
C GLN A 28 11.37 9.45 19.62
N SER A 29 11.50 8.21 20.15
CA SER A 29 12.64 7.80 20.97
C SER A 29 13.96 7.73 20.20
N ASP A 30 13.94 7.23 18.95
CA ASP A 30 15.15 6.89 18.20
C ASP A 30 15.05 7.22 16.70
N ASN A 31 13.94 7.77 16.27
CA ASN A 31 13.65 8.10 14.86
C ASN A 31 13.66 6.89 13.90
N ILE A 32 13.51 5.66 14.42
CA ILE A 32 13.42 4.43 13.63
C ILE A 32 11.98 4.27 13.13
N SER A 33 11.83 3.85 11.87
CA SER A 33 10.53 3.53 11.28
C SER A 33 10.03 2.18 11.77
N CYS A 34 8.81 2.14 12.25
CA CYS A 34 8.11 0.93 12.68
C CYS A 34 6.64 0.95 12.22
N ILE A 35 5.96 -0.16 12.38
CA ILE A 35 4.56 -0.29 12.03
C ILE A 35 3.72 -0.26 13.29
N GLY A 36 2.81 0.72 13.37
CA GLY A 36 1.78 0.82 14.39
C GLY A 36 0.44 0.30 13.91
N VAL A 37 -0.51 0.18 14.83
CA VAL A 37 -1.90 -0.17 14.51
C VAL A 37 -2.89 0.72 15.25
N ALA A 38 -3.89 1.19 14.52
CA ALA A 38 -5.06 1.85 15.07
C ALA A 38 -6.32 1.08 14.70
N VAL A 39 -7.30 1.02 15.61
CA VAL A 39 -8.52 0.21 15.46
C VAL A 39 -9.75 1.05 15.75
N ALA A 40 -10.79 0.88 14.93
CA ALA A 40 -12.12 1.45 15.13
C ALA A 40 -13.22 0.40 14.97
N ASP A 41 -14.40 0.69 15.50
CA ASP A 41 -15.58 -0.18 15.35
C ASP A 41 -16.28 -0.02 13.98
N SER A 42 -15.92 1.02 13.21
CA SER A 42 -16.44 1.27 11.85
C SER A 42 -15.47 2.10 11.03
N PRO A 43 -15.60 2.12 9.68
CA PRO A 43 -14.75 2.93 8.80
C PRO A 43 -14.73 4.41 9.11
N THR A 44 -15.85 4.95 9.58
CA THR A 44 -16.02 6.37 9.95
C THR A 44 -15.93 6.61 11.46
N GLY A 45 -15.59 5.55 12.22
CA GLY A 45 -15.47 5.60 13.66
C GLY A 45 -14.19 6.30 14.12
N LYS A 46 -14.12 6.56 15.43
CA LYS A 46 -12.91 7.09 16.04
C LYS A 46 -11.90 5.97 16.22
N PHE A 47 -10.75 6.09 15.57
CA PHE A 47 -9.64 5.15 15.71
C PHE A 47 -8.91 5.35 17.05
N LYS A 48 -8.67 4.24 17.72
CA LYS A 48 -7.81 4.16 18.91
C LYS A 48 -6.46 3.59 18.48
N ASP A 49 -5.39 4.31 18.74
CA ASP A 49 -4.02 3.85 18.52
C ASP A 49 -3.61 2.85 19.61
N TYR A 50 -3.06 1.72 19.21
CA TYR A 50 -2.53 0.67 20.09
C TYR A 50 -1.00 0.63 20.12
N GLY A 51 -0.34 1.53 19.39
CA GLY A 51 1.11 1.63 19.35
C GLY A 51 1.77 0.67 18.36
N PRO A 52 3.10 0.48 18.49
CA PRO A 52 3.88 -0.36 17.59
C PRO A 52 3.49 -1.83 17.65
N VAL A 53 3.34 -2.45 16.46
CA VAL A 53 3.14 -3.90 16.26
C VAL A 53 4.43 -4.54 15.74
N VAL A 54 5.12 -3.86 14.83
CA VAL A 54 6.39 -4.32 14.28
C VAL A 54 7.47 -3.28 14.53
N GLU A 55 8.41 -3.65 15.37
CA GLU A 55 9.69 -2.95 15.56
C GLU A 55 10.80 -3.91 15.13
N PHE A 56 11.49 -3.60 14.03
CA PHE A 56 12.46 -4.52 13.46
C PHE A 56 13.66 -3.79 12.84
N GLY A 57 14.86 -4.04 13.35
CA GLY A 57 16.10 -3.44 12.86
C GLY A 57 16.04 -1.91 12.85
N LYS A 58 16.55 -1.29 11.80
CA LYS A 58 16.52 0.15 11.58
C LYS A 58 15.32 0.63 10.77
N GLU A 59 14.53 -0.28 10.20
CA GLU A 59 13.38 0.03 9.36
C GLU A 59 12.41 -1.15 9.30
N ALA A 60 11.15 -0.88 9.61
CA ALA A 60 10.03 -1.75 9.28
C ALA A 60 8.92 -0.87 8.70
N ILE A 61 8.62 -1.05 7.42
CA ILE A 61 7.65 -0.23 6.68
C ILE A 61 6.75 -1.08 5.77
N ASP A 62 5.71 -0.48 5.22
CA ASP A 62 4.83 -1.08 4.23
C ASP A 62 4.17 -2.37 4.73
N ALA A 63 3.31 -2.22 5.74
CA ALA A 63 2.54 -3.33 6.26
C ALA A 63 1.57 -3.89 5.22
N PHE A 64 1.43 -5.21 5.16
CA PHE A 64 0.33 -5.87 4.47
C PHE A 64 -0.19 -7.05 5.30
N ILE A 65 -1.52 -7.23 5.34
CA ILE A 65 -2.17 -8.28 6.13
C ILE A 65 -2.71 -9.37 5.20
N LEU A 66 -2.34 -10.62 5.50
CA LEU A 66 -2.91 -11.80 4.88
C LEU A 66 -3.61 -12.64 5.96
N GLU A 67 -4.85 -13.03 5.68
CA GLU A 67 -5.52 -14.10 6.43
C GLU A 67 -5.39 -15.43 5.66
N ASP A 68 -4.80 -16.44 6.29
CA ASP A 68 -4.77 -17.81 5.77
C ASP A 68 -5.23 -18.80 6.83
N LYS A 69 -6.25 -19.58 6.49
CA LYS A 69 -6.83 -20.61 7.37
C LYS A 69 -7.23 -20.08 8.77
N GLY A 70 -7.83 -18.88 8.78
CA GLY A 70 -8.29 -18.22 10.01
C GLY A 70 -7.16 -17.67 10.89
N LYS A 71 -5.94 -17.56 10.39
CA LYS A 71 -4.80 -16.94 11.07
C LYS A 71 -4.37 -15.70 10.32
N LEU A 72 -4.10 -14.62 11.07
CA LEU A 72 -3.58 -13.38 10.52
C LEU A 72 -2.05 -13.42 10.43
N TYR A 73 -1.53 -12.89 9.35
CA TYR A 73 -0.12 -12.67 9.12
C TYR A 73 0.09 -11.22 8.68
N ILE A 74 1.15 -10.62 9.17
CA ILE A 74 1.62 -9.30 8.71
C ILE A 74 2.93 -9.47 7.96
N SER A 75 3.07 -8.79 6.83
CA SER A 75 4.36 -8.67 6.12
C SER A 75 4.83 -7.23 6.13
N TRP A 76 6.14 -7.03 5.99
CA TRP A 76 6.77 -5.71 5.95
C TRP A 76 8.10 -5.73 5.20
N LYS A 77 8.56 -4.56 4.77
CA LYS A 77 9.92 -4.36 4.25
C LYS A 77 10.88 -4.14 5.41
N ALA A 78 12.02 -4.80 5.35
CA ALA A 78 13.12 -4.69 6.33
C ALA A 78 14.49 -4.49 5.64
N TYR A 79 15.49 -4.06 6.41
CA TYR A 79 16.90 -3.93 6.02
C TYR A 79 17.26 -2.85 5.00
N GLY A 80 16.33 -1.95 4.61
CA GLY A 80 16.62 -0.88 3.64
C GLY A 80 17.72 0.09 4.07
N LEU A 81 17.96 0.23 5.38
CA LEU A 81 18.94 1.15 5.96
C LEU A 81 20.16 0.47 6.61
N ASP A 82 20.27 -0.85 6.49
CA ASP A 82 21.29 -1.64 7.20
C ASP A 82 22.45 -2.11 6.31
N ASN A 83 22.58 -1.61 5.09
CA ASN A 83 23.51 -2.10 4.07
C ASN A 83 23.34 -3.59 3.70
N GLN A 84 22.31 -4.24 4.20
CA GLN A 84 21.93 -5.59 3.82
C GLN A 84 21.00 -5.52 2.60
N PRO A 85 20.84 -6.61 1.85
CA PRO A 85 19.73 -6.72 0.90
C PRO A 85 18.40 -6.52 1.63
N ILE A 86 17.48 -5.79 1.00
CA ILE A 86 16.12 -5.67 1.52
C ILE A 86 15.49 -7.06 1.60
N GLU A 87 14.71 -7.29 2.65
CA GLU A 87 13.86 -8.47 2.76
C GLU A 87 12.41 -8.07 2.99
N LEU A 88 11.50 -8.76 2.34
CA LEU A 88 10.11 -8.81 2.74
C LEU A 88 9.98 -9.91 3.77
N LEU A 89 9.74 -9.51 4.99
CA LEU A 89 9.53 -10.41 6.12
C LEU A 89 8.05 -10.57 6.41
N ALA A 90 7.69 -11.67 7.04
CA ALA A 90 6.35 -11.86 7.58
C ALA A 90 6.39 -12.53 8.96
N CYS A 91 5.32 -12.34 9.72
CA CYS A 91 5.11 -12.99 10.99
C CYS A 91 3.60 -13.22 11.21
N LYS A 92 3.26 -14.26 11.93
CA LYS A 92 1.90 -14.45 12.43
C LYS A 92 1.55 -13.33 13.42
N LEU A 93 0.30 -12.88 13.39
CA LEU A 93 -0.26 -12.00 14.41
C LEU A 93 -1.06 -12.78 15.45
N THR A 94 -1.20 -12.20 16.62
CA THR A 94 -2.22 -12.63 17.60
C THR A 94 -3.63 -12.52 17.02
N ASP A 95 -4.59 -13.26 17.53
CA ASP A 95 -5.97 -13.29 17.03
C ASP A 95 -6.70 -11.94 17.09
N ASP A 96 -6.21 -11.02 17.89
CA ASP A 96 -6.70 -9.64 17.98
C ASP A 96 -5.97 -8.69 17.01
N GLY A 97 -4.98 -9.17 16.27
CA GLY A 97 -4.22 -8.40 15.29
C GLY A 97 -3.28 -7.34 15.87
N LEU A 98 -3.06 -7.33 17.19
CA LEU A 98 -2.36 -6.22 17.84
C LEU A 98 -0.88 -6.49 18.14
N ARG A 99 -0.40 -7.73 17.97
CA ARG A 99 0.97 -8.13 18.30
C ARG A 99 1.45 -9.26 17.40
N LEU A 100 2.77 -9.36 17.23
CA LEU A 100 3.39 -10.53 16.61
C LEU A 100 3.23 -11.77 17.51
N ASP A 101 2.94 -12.92 16.90
CA ASP A 101 2.83 -14.23 17.54
C ASP A 101 3.79 -15.22 16.88
N GLY A 102 5.05 -15.14 17.27
CA GLY A 102 6.12 -16.00 16.78
C GLY A 102 7.36 -15.26 16.31
N LYS A 103 8.16 -15.93 15.51
CA LYS A 103 9.38 -15.36 14.90
C LYS A 103 9.10 -14.95 13.47
N PRO A 104 9.62 -13.81 13.03
CA PRO A 104 9.60 -13.44 11.61
C PRO A 104 10.29 -14.47 10.73
N PHE A 105 9.78 -14.63 9.51
CA PHE A 105 10.38 -15.45 8.46
C PHE A 105 10.49 -14.64 7.16
N SER A 106 11.47 -14.98 6.33
CA SER A 106 11.71 -14.30 5.06
C SER A 106 10.75 -14.82 3.98
N LEU A 107 10.09 -13.90 3.29
CA LEU A 107 9.30 -14.19 2.09
C LEU A 107 10.15 -14.04 0.83
N LEU A 108 10.82 -12.88 0.69
CA LEU A 108 11.65 -12.54 -0.46
C LEU A 108 12.87 -11.75 0.00
N ARG A 109 13.97 -11.91 -0.73
CA ARG A 109 15.20 -11.17 -0.55
C ARG A 109 15.62 -10.48 -1.84
N ASP A 110 16.08 -9.24 -1.72
CA ASP A 110 16.52 -8.40 -2.82
C ASP A 110 18.03 -8.55 -3.06
N ASP A 111 18.45 -9.75 -3.47
CA ASP A 111 19.87 -10.02 -3.75
C ASP A 111 20.38 -9.22 -4.96
N GLU A 112 19.49 -8.84 -5.86
CA GLU A 112 19.78 -8.03 -7.05
C GLU A 112 19.91 -6.53 -6.74
N ARG A 113 19.61 -6.11 -5.51
CA ARG A 113 19.70 -4.72 -5.06
C ARG A 113 18.89 -3.73 -5.89
N GLN A 114 17.72 -4.15 -6.37
CA GLN A 114 16.83 -3.32 -7.17
C GLN A 114 15.97 -2.35 -6.33
N GLY A 115 15.91 -2.54 -5.03
CA GLY A 115 14.93 -1.92 -4.15
C GLY A 115 13.62 -2.69 -4.20
N MET A 116 13.11 -3.13 -3.05
CA MET A 116 11.93 -3.98 -2.97
C MET A 116 11.05 -3.51 -1.80
N GLU A 117 9.78 -3.18 -2.11
CA GLU A 117 8.83 -2.68 -1.10
C GLU A 117 7.39 -2.75 -1.61
N GLY A 118 6.43 -2.22 -0.83
CA GLY A 118 5.05 -2.05 -1.25
C GLY A 118 4.39 -3.35 -1.67
N GLN A 119 4.60 -4.41 -0.91
CA GLN A 119 4.13 -5.75 -1.22
C GLN A 119 2.63 -5.93 -0.93
N HIS A 120 1.95 -6.61 -1.85
CA HIS A 120 0.62 -7.19 -1.67
C HIS A 120 0.73 -8.71 -1.73
N TRP A 121 0.28 -9.37 -0.68
CA TRP A 121 0.40 -10.82 -0.50
C TRP A 121 -0.98 -11.47 -0.55
N PHE A 122 -1.21 -12.36 -1.50
CA PHE A 122 -2.53 -12.99 -1.71
C PHE A 122 -2.41 -14.45 -2.13
N LYS A 123 -3.54 -15.18 -2.04
CA LYS A 123 -3.63 -16.58 -2.44
C LYS A 123 -4.60 -16.73 -3.59
N LYS A 124 -4.19 -17.43 -4.64
CA LYS A 124 -5.04 -17.77 -5.78
C LYS A 124 -4.59 -19.08 -6.44
N ASP A 125 -5.55 -19.91 -6.87
CA ASP A 125 -5.34 -21.13 -7.63
C ASP A 125 -4.25 -22.06 -7.05
N GLY A 126 -4.21 -22.17 -5.72
CA GLY A 126 -3.28 -23.03 -4.98
C GLY A 126 -1.87 -22.48 -4.81
N TYR A 127 -1.63 -21.22 -5.19
CA TYR A 127 -0.39 -20.51 -4.96
C TYR A 127 -0.60 -19.31 -4.02
N TYR A 128 0.45 -18.95 -3.29
CA TYR A 128 0.62 -17.67 -2.65
C TYR A 128 1.44 -16.78 -3.58
N TYR A 129 0.97 -15.57 -3.81
CA TYR A 129 1.63 -14.57 -4.66
C TYR A 129 2.03 -13.38 -3.82
N ILE A 130 3.15 -12.80 -4.16
CA ILE A 130 3.58 -11.49 -3.66
C ILE A 130 3.76 -10.61 -4.90
N ILE A 131 2.91 -9.61 -5.06
CA ILE A 131 3.13 -8.50 -5.99
C ILE A 131 3.84 -7.42 -5.20
N TYR A 132 4.97 -6.94 -5.66
CA TYR A 132 5.80 -5.98 -4.96
C TYR A 132 6.38 -4.98 -5.94
N SER A 133 6.84 -3.86 -5.42
CA SER A 133 7.43 -2.81 -6.22
C SER A 133 8.93 -2.81 -6.11
N VAL A 134 9.59 -2.41 -7.18
CA VAL A 134 11.04 -2.31 -7.28
C VAL A 134 11.47 -0.94 -7.76
N ARG A 135 12.72 -0.57 -7.54
CA ARG A 135 13.34 0.71 -7.89
C ARG A 135 12.85 1.87 -7.02
N GLY A 136 13.00 3.12 -7.48
CA GLY A 136 12.67 4.32 -6.71
C GLY A 136 11.23 4.75 -6.85
N CYS A 137 10.51 4.89 -5.72
CA CYS A 137 9.07 5.21 -5.72
C CYS A 137 8.76 6.67 -6.02
N CYS A 138 9.63 7.57 -5.63
CA CYS A 138 9.21 8.92 -5.31
C CYS A 138 10.19 9.95 -5.83
N GLY A 139 9.65 11.11 -6.25
CA GLY A 139 10.46 12.20 -6.75
C GLY A 139 10.59 12.24 -8.29
N PRO A 140 11.26 13.27 -8.81
CA PRO A 140 11.33 13.51 -10.27
C PRO A 140 12.05 12.44 -11.06
N GLN A 141 12.91 11.65 -10.41
CA GLN A 141 13.70 10.58 -11.03
C GLN A 141 13.18 9.19 -10.70
N SER A 142 11.95 9.11 -10.15
CA SER A 142 11.37 7.83 -9.82
C SER A 142 11.09 6.99 -11.06
N ASP A 143 11.39 5.71 -10.96
CA ASP A 143 11.24 4.71 -12.02
C ASP A 143 10.54 3.44 -11.54
N TYR A 144 9.68 3.61 -10.54
CA TYR A 144 8.95 2.53 -9.88
C TYR A 144 8.32 1.57 -10.87
N ALA A 145 8.43 0.29 -10.60
CA ALA A 145 7.90 -0.78 -11.43
C ALA A 145 7.38 -1.92 -10.54
N VAL A 146 6.56 -2.79 -11.09
CA VAL A 146 5.89 -3.88 -10.36
C VAL A 146 6.47 -5.22 -10.76
N SER A 147 6.80 -6.01 -9.76
CA SER A 147 7.32 -7.37 -9.87
C SER A 147 6.42 -8.37 -9.14
N VAL A 148 6.60 -9.65 -9.40
CA VAL A 148 5.82 -10.70 -8.76
C VAL A 148 6.67 -11.92 -8.43
N ALA A 149 6.31 -12.59 -7.34
CA ALA A 149 6.83 -13.89 -6.95
C ALA A 149 5.68 -14.81 -6.48
N ARG A 150 5.88 -16.11 -6.51
CA ARG A 150 4.87 -17.09 -6.05
C ARG A 150 5.48 -18.25 -5.30
N SER A 151 4.67 -18.92 -4.49
CA SER A 151 5.02 -20.17 -3.80
C SER A 151 3.81 -21.08 -3.64
N LYS A 152 4.03 -22.37 -3.53
CA LYS A 152 3.00 -23.35 -3.09
C LYS A 152 2.77 -23.33 -1.59
N LYS A 153 3.66 -22.71 -0.81
CA LYS A 153 3.62 -22.64 0.65
C LYS A 153 3.63 -21.19 1.10
N LEU A 154 2.92 -20.91 2.18
CA LEU A 154 2.84 -19.57 2.76
C LEU A 154 4.22 -19.00 3.12
N GLU A 155 5.08 -19.81 3.71
CA GLU A 155 6.44 -19.39 4.13
C GLU A 155 7.49 -19.53 3.01
N GLY A 156 7.08 -19.91 1.79
CA GLY A 156 7.99 -20.08 0.68
C GLY A 156 8.60 -21.48 0.54
N PRO A 157 9.73 -21.63 -0.21
CA PRO A 157 10.42 -20.54 -0.91
C PRO A 157 9.57 -19.93 -2.05
N TYR A 158 9.73 -18.64 -2.26
CA TYR A 158 9.08 -17.92 -3.35
C TYR A 158 9.97 -17.88 -4.59
N GLU A 159 9.40 -18.24 -5.73
CA GLU A 159 10.00 -18.12 -7.05
C GLU A 159 9.67 -16.73 -7.63
N LYS A 160 10.68 -15.93 -7.96
CA LYS A 160 10.50 -14.68 -8.71
C LYS A 160 10.17 -15.00 -10.16
N TYR A 161 9.22 -14.26 -10.74
CA TYR A 161 8.89 -14.42 -12.16
C TYR A 161 10.07 -13.99 -13.04
N GLN A 162 10.41 -14.81 -14.06
CA GLN A 162 11.56 -14.52 -14.93
C GLN A 162 11.37 -13.27 -15.79
N GLY A 163 10.13 -12.91 -16.09
CA GLY A 163 9.76 -11.70 -16.83
C GLY A 163 9.56 -10.45 -15.96
N ASN A 164 10.03 -10.45 -14.72
CA ASN A 164 9.97 -9.25 -13.88
C ASN A 164 10.84 -8.11 -14.40
N PRO A 165 10.41 -6.84 -14.25
CA PRO A 165 9.10 -6.38 -13.76
C PRO A 165 7.96 -6.65 -14.75
N ILE A 166 6.78 -6.99 -14.21
CA ILE A 166 5.57 -7.29 -15.00
C ILE A 166 4.76 -6.03 -15.38
N LEU A 167 5.07 -4.89 -14.77
CA LEU A 167 4.47 -3.61 -15.13
C LEU A 167 5.49 -2.48 -14.95
N HIS A 168 5.66 -1.71 -16.00
CA HIS A 168 6.50 -0.53 -16.05
C HIS A 168 5.66 0.74 -16.21
N GLY A 169 6.24 1.88 -15.85
CA GLY A 169 5.71 3.17 -16.29
C GLY A 169 5.74 3.28 -17.82
N SER A 170 4.93 4.15 -18.36
CA SER A 170 4.83 4.46 -19.79
C SER A 170 4.94 5.97 -20.03
N LYS A 171 4.73 6.40 -21.29
CA LYS A 171 4.60 7.82 -21.63
C LYS A 171 3.33 8.47 -21.04
N GLU A 172 2.32 7.65 -20.69
CA GLU A 172 1.03 8.09 -20.17
C GLU A 172 0.92 8.01 -18.65
N VAL A 173 1.73 7.14 -18.02
CA VAL A 173 1.70 6.83 -16.58
C VAL A 173 3.12 6.61 -16.10
N LEU A 174 3.63 7.47 -15.25
CA LEU A 174 5.03 7.44 -14.83
C LEU A 174 5.17 6.79 -13.45
N SER A 175 6.19 5.93 -13.27
CA SER A 175 6.61 5.45 -11.95
C SER A 175 5.47 4.78 -11.17
N ILE A 176 5.00 3.63 -11.65
CA ILE A 176 3.82 2.93 -11.13
C ILE A 176 4.18 1.84 -10.12
N GLY A 177 3.49 1.77 -9.00
CA GLY A 177 3.73 0.73 -7.99
C GLY A 177 2.92 0.90 -6.71
N HIS A 178 3.32 0.15 -5.68
CA HIS A 178 2.76 0.07 -4.35
C HIS A 178 1.23 0.00 -4.37
N GLY A 179 0.74 -1.11 -4.89
CA GLY A 179 -0.70 -1.29 -5.04
C GLY A 179 -1.20 -2.58 -4.42
N THR A 180 -2.50 -2.73 -4.49
CA THR A 180 -3.23 -3.89 -3.98
C THR A 180 -4.13 -4.48 -5.06
N ILE A 181 -4.27 -5.80 -5.10
CA ILE A 181 -5.25 -6.47 -5.94
C ILE A 181 -6.64 -6.31 -5.30
N THR A 182 -7.57 -5.80 -6.09
CA THR A 182 -9.00 -5.79 -5.76
C THR A 182 -9.77 -6.61 -6.79
N THR A 183 -10.90 -7.15 -6.38
CA THR A 183 -11.74 -8.00 -7.24
C THR A 183 -13.13 -7.38 -7.38
N THR A 184 -13.61 -7.26 -8.60
CA THR A 184 -14.97 -6.83 -8.88
C THR A 184 -15.97 -7.95 -8.56
N PRO A 185 -17.28 -7.64 -8.39
CA PRO A 185 -18.30 -8.66 -8.11
C PRO A 185 -18.39 -9.78 -9.17
N ASP A 186 -18.02 -9.50 -10.43
CA ASP A 186 -17.95 -10.48 -11.51
C ASP A 186 -16.61 -11.25 -11.58
N GLY A 187 -15.72 -11.05 -10.59
CA GLY A 187 -14.50 -11.80 -10.42
C GLY A 187 -13.29 -11.30 -11.21
N ARG A 188 -13.38 -10.16 -11.92
CA ARG A 188 -12.22 -9.54 -12.56
C ARG A 188 -11.30 -8.94 -11.50
N MET A 189 -10.00 -9.04 -11.74
CA MET A 189 -8.98 -8.54 -10.83
C MET A 189 -8.39 -7.23 -11.36
N TYR A 190 -8.17 -6.30 -10.47
CA TYR A 190 -7.52 -5.03 -10.74
C TYR A 190 -6.44 -4.74 -9.70
N TYR A 191 -5.35 -4.19 -10.15
CA TYR A 191 -4.29 -3.67 -9.31
C TYR A 191 -4.51 -2.16 -9.12
N LEU A 192 -4.97 -1.77 -7.93
CA LEU A 192 -5.10 -0.37 -7.53
C LEU A 192 -3.77 0.07 -6.95
N CYS A 193 -3.15 1.06 -7.56
CA CYS A 193 -1.80 1.49 -7.24
C CYS A 193 -1.65 3.01 -7.42
N HIS A 194 -0.46 3.53 -7.20
CA HIS A 194 -0.18 4.93 -7.46
C HIS A 194 0.84 5.12 -8.59
N ALA A 195 0.76 6.27 -9.24
CA ALA A 195 1.72 6.72 -10.26
C ALA A 195 1.69 8.24 -10.40
N TYR A 196 2.60 8.79 -11.20
CA TYR A 196 2.55 10.20 -11.60
C TYR A 196 1.94 10.36 -12.99
N GLN A 197 1.24 11.48 -13.19
CA GLN A 197 0.85 11.92 -14.52
C GLN A 197 2.02 12.58 -15.25
N PRO A 198 2.17 12.42 -16.57
CA PRO A 198 3.14 13.15 -17.37
C PRO A 198 2.90 14.68 -17.32
N GLY A 199 3.93 15.46 -17.60
CA GLY A 199 3.85 16.92 -17.64
C GLY A 199 3.98 17.57 -16.27
N SER A 200 2.89 18.11 -15.72
CA SER A 200 2.86 18.76 -14.40
C SER A 200 2.77 17.76 -13.24
N GLY A 201 2.76 16.46 -13.53
CA GLY A 201 2.36 15.41 -12.60
C GLY A 201 3.18 15.32 -11.32
N PHE A 202 4.44 15.70 -11.34
CA PHE A 202 5.25 15.66 -10.13
C PHE A 202 4.73 16.61 -9.04
N TYR A 203 4.33 17.81 -9.39
CA TYR A 203 3.77 18.79 -8.43
C TYR A 203 2.37 18.44 -7.95
N GLN A 204 1.60 17.71 -8.76
CA GLN A 204 0.29 17.18 -8.37
C GLN A 204 0.41 15.96 -7.44
N GLY A 205 1.63 15.44 -7.27
CA GLY A 205 1.90 14.24 -6.51
C GLY A 205 1.47 12.96 -7.23
N ARG A 206 1.53 11.87 -6.48
CA ARG A 206 1.09 10.55 -6.96
C ARG A 206 -0.43 10.48 -6.99
N GLN A 207 -0.96 9.93 -8.08
CA GLN A 207 -2.39 9.77 -8.30
C GLN A 207 -2.75 8.28 -8.25
N PRO A 208 -3.98 7.91 -7.87
CA PRO A 208 -4.44 6.53 -7.94
C PRO A 208 -4.64 6.09 -9.39
N TYR A 209 -4.19 4.89 -9.70
CA TYR A 209 -4.36 4.22 -10.99
C TYR A 209 -4.91 2.81 -10.78
N LEU A 210 -5.73 2.39 -11.73
CA LEU A 210 -6.31 1.04 -11.77
C LEU A 210 -5.81 0.34 -13.03
N GLN A 211 -5.23 -0.86 -12.88
CA GLN A 211 -4.74 -1.68 -14.01
C GLN A 211 -5.36 -3.07 -13.94
N GLU A 212 -6.06 -3.51 -14.98
CA GLU A 212 -6.66 -4.84 -15.00
C GLU A 212 -5.59 -5.93 -15.05
N VAL A 213 -5.75 -6.96 -14.22
CA VAL A 213 -4.85 -8.10 -14.10
C VAL A 213 -5.61 -9.38 -14.38
N ARG A 214 -5.01 -10.31 -15.12
CA ARG A 214 -5.54 -11.67 -15.35
C ARG A 214 -4.49 -12.70 -15.01
N MET A 215 -4.93 -13.83 -14.48
CA MET A 215 -4.06 -14.99 -14.36
C MET A 215 -3.87 -15.64 -15.72
N GLY A 216 -2.61 -15.81 -16.12
CA GLY A 216 -2.26 -16.54 -17.35
C GLY A 216 -2.39 -18.05 -17.20
N GLU A 217 -2.33 -18.78 -18.31
CA GLU A 217 -2.26 -20.24 -18.32
C GLU A 217 -0.97 -20.78 -17.66
N ASP A 218 0.05 -19.94 -17.59
CA ASP A 218 1.32 -20.18 -16.89
C ASP A 218 1.20 -20.01 -15.34
N HIS A 219 0.00 -19.68 -14.86
CA HIS A 219 -0.28 -19.35 -13.46
C HIS A 219 0.51 -18.16 -12.93
N TRP A 220 0.79 -17.16 -13.78
CA TRP A 220 1.32 -15.88 -13.37
C TRP A 220 0.32 -14.76 -13.65
N PRO A 221 0.29 -13.69 -12.84
CA PRO A 221 -0.53 -12.52 -13.13
C PRO A 221 0.09 -11.74 -14.29
N HIS A 222 -0.75 -11.33 -15.23
CA HIS A 222 -0.40 -10.48 -16.38
C HIS A 222 -1.33 -9.29 -16.45
N PHE A 223 -0.80 -8.13 -16.74
CA PHE A 223 -1.61 -6.94 -16.98
C PHE A 223 -2.23 -7.00 -18.38
N VAL A 224 -3.53 -6.68 -18.48
CA VAL A 224 -4.28 -6.79 -19.73
C VAL A 224 -3.73 -5.85 -20.81
N THR A 225 -3.19 -4.70 -20.42
CA THR A 225 -2.57 -3.73 -21.33
C THR A 225 -1.10 -4.05 -21.64
N GLY A 226 -0.58 -5.19 -21.18
CA GLY A 226 0.82 -5.60 -21.34
C GLY A 226 1.74 -5.06 -20.25
N GLU A 227 3.03 -5.06 -20.52
CA GLU A 227 4.07 -4.70 -19.55
C GLU A 227 4.18 -3.19 -19.25
N TYR A 228 3.43 -2.35 -19.96
CA TYR A 228 3.44 -0.90 -19.77
C TYR A 228 2.09 -0.39 -19.29
N ALA A 229 2.12 0.45 -18.28
CA ALA A 229 0.90 1.04 -17.71
C ALA A 229 0.14 1.90 -18.72
N SER A 230 -1.18 1.81 -18.72
CA SER A 230 -2.06 2.60 -19.57
C SER A 230 -3.07 3.39 -18.75
N ARG A 231 -3.38 4.60 -19.20
CA ARG A 231 -4.48 5.40 -18.66
C ARG A 231 -5.84 4.85 -19.03
N THR A 232 -5.90 4.11 -20.14
CA THR A 232 -7.16 3.51 -20.64
C THR A 232 -7.24 2.07 -20.15
N GLN A 233 -8.26 1.78 -19.39
CA GLN A 233 -8.53 0.45 -18.84
C GLN A 233 -9.97 0.04 -19.14
N PRO A 234 -10.26 -1.27 -19.26
CA PRO A 234 -11.64 -1.74 -19.27
C PRO A 234 -12.37 -1.27 -18.00
N MET A 235 -13.59 -0.78 -18.18
CA MET A 235 -14.42 -0.35 -17.05
C MET A 235 -14.64 -1.52 -16.07
N PRO A 236 -14.38 -1.33 -14.76
CA PRO A 236 -14.59 -2.38 -13.78
C PRO A 236 -16.08 -2.66 -13.50
N PHE A 237 -16.95 -1.72 -13.83
CA PHE A 237 -18.40 -1.80 -13.61
C PHE A 237 -19.17 -1.51 -14.90
N ALA A 238 -20.45 -1.90 -14.95
CA ALA A 238 -21.32 -1.55 -16.06
C ALA A 238 -21.50 -0.02 -16.16
N GLU A 239 -21.71 0.49 -17.39
CA GLU A 239 -21.79 1.93 -17.69
C GLU A 239 -22.92 2.70 -16.97
N SER A 240 -23.83 2.01 -16.29
CA SER A 240 -24.92 2.62 -15.53
C SER A 240 -24.49 3.25 -14.19
N ALA A 241 -23.24 3.14 -13.79
CA ALA A 241 -22.74 3.83 -12.61
C ALA A 241 -22.71 5.34 -12.89
N GLN A 242 -23.56 6.11 -12.21
CA GLN A 242 -23.45 7.56 -12.22
C GLN A 242 -22.05 7.95 -11.76
N VAL A 243 -21.35 8.70 -12.61
CA VAL A 243 -20.06 9.28 -12.21
C VAL A 243 -20.36 10.29 -11.10
N PRO A 244 -19.84 10.11 -9.89
CA PRO A 244 -20.04 11.08 -8.83
C PRO A 244 -19.48 12.43 -9.31
N VAL A 245 -20.28 13.47 -9.27
CA VAL A 245 -19.79 14.83 -9.47
C VAL A 245 -19.15 15.26 -8.15
N PHE A 246 -17.83 15.41 -8.16
CA PHE A 246 -17.06 15.91 -7.01
C PHE A 246 -16.95 17.44 -7.02
N ASP A 247 -18.10 18.12 -7.19
CA ASP A 247 -18.13 19.56 -7.01
C ASP A 247 -18.08 19.85 -5.51
N PHE A 248 -16.99 20.44 -5.09
CA PHE A 248 -16.78 20.87 -3.72
C PHE A 248 -16.69 22.40 -3.69
N SER A 249 -17.56 23.02 -2.89
CA SER A 249 -17.52 24.44 -2.60
C SER A 249 -17.69 24.65 -1.10
N ASP A 250 -16.89 25.54 -0.53
CA ASP A 250 -16.98 25.93 0.86
C ASP A 250 -16.92 27.45 0.95
N ASP A 251 -17.93 28.04 1.53
CA ASP A 251 -18.01 29.49 1.79
C ASP A 251 -17.40 29.88 3.14
N PHE A 252 -16.89 28.91 3.88
CA PHE A 252 -16.25 29.06 5.18
C PHE A 252 -17.14 29.74 6.25
N THR A 253 -18.46 29.65 6.13
CA THR A 253 -19.40 30.21 7.12
C THR A 253 -19.62 29.30 8.31
N GLY A 254 -19.16 28.05 8.27
CA GLY A 254 -19.26 27.07 9.34
C GLY A 254 -18.33 27.36 10.50
N ALA A 255 -18.70 26.91 11.70
CA ALA A 255 -17.87 27.01 12.90
C ALA A 255 -16.65 26.08 12.89
N THR A 256 -16.65 25.06 12.02
CA THR A 256 -15.58 24.06 11.86
C THR A 256 -15.32 23.82 10.39
N LEU A 257 -14.09 23.47 10.06
CA LEU A 257 -13.76 23.04 8.69
C LEU A 257 -14.50 21.76 8.33
N ARG A 258 -14.92 21.67 7.09
CA ARG A 258 -15.48 20.45 6.53
C ARG A 258 -14.40 19.37 6.40
N PRO A 259 -14.75 18.07 6.47
CA PRO A 259 -13.78 16.97 6.46
C PRO A 259 -12.94 16.88 5.18
N GLU A 260 -13.39 17.51 4.09
CA GLU A 260 -12.65 17.57 2.82
C GLU A 260 -11.40 18.45 2.90
N TRP A 261 -11.32 19.35 3.90
CA TRP A 261 -10.13 20.14 4.17
C TRP A 261 -9.16 19.36 5.04
N SER A 262 -7.91 19.32 4.63
CA SER A 262 -6.82 18.71 5.39
C SER A 262 -5.55 19.55 5.35
N TRP A 263 -4.72 19.39 6.36
CA TRP A 263 -3.42 20.05 6.45
C TRP A 263 -2.30 19.04 6.22
N ASN A 264 -1.25 19.45 5.51
CA ASN A 264 -0.07 18.62 5.32
C ASN A 264 0.70 18.33 6.61
N TYR A 265 0.49 19.15 7.64
CA TYR A 265 1.11 19.02 8.95
C TYR A 265 0.11 19.37 10.04
N PRO A 266 0.25 18.83 11.25
CA PRO A 266 -0.57 19.19 12.38
C PRO A 266 -0.15 20.60 12.89
N TYR A 267 -0.58 21.64 12.20
CA TYR A 267 -0.46 22.99 12.69
C TYR A 267 -1.55 23.22 13.73
N THR A 268 -1.20 23.08 14.99
CA THR A 268 -2.11 23.30 16.12
C THR A 268 -2.56 24.77 16.25
N ASP A 269 -1.86 25.69 15.58
CA ASP A 269 -2.05 27.14 15.77
C ASP A 269 -2.62 27.87 14.54
N VAL A 270 -3.09 27.13 13.51
CA VAL A 270 -3.72 27.76 12.35
C VAL A 270 -5.12 28.25 12.75
N LYS A 271 -5.25 29.56 12.89
CA LYS A 271 -6.55 30.22 13.02
C LYS A 271 -7.02 30.66 11.64
N LEU A 272 -8.11 30.08 11.17
CA LEU A 272 -8.78 30.59 9.98
C LEU A 272 -9.56 31.87 10.36
N SER A 273 -9.26 32.96 9.67
CA SER A 273 -10.10 34.15 9.71
C SER A 273 -10.56 34.48 8.31
N LEU A 274 -11.83 34.74 8.14
CA LEU A 274 -12.34 35.31 6.89
C LEU A 274 -11.81 36.75 6.81
N ILE A 275 -10.98 36.99 5.81
CA ILE A 275 -10.63 38.35 5.43
C ILE A 275 -11.72 38.80 4.46
N HIS A 276 -12.57 39.70 4.89
CA HIS A 276 -13.46 40.41 3.98
C HIS A 276 -12.58 41.32 3.12
N ILE A 277 -12.47 40.98 1.87
CA ILE A 277 -11.83 41.82 0.85
C ILE A 277 -12.89 42.83 0.36
#